data_30e68ba9bfe3361691870de775bf4b08
#
_entry.id   30e68ba9bfe3361691870de775bf4b08
#
_cell.length_a   1.000
_cell.length_b   1.000
_cell.length_c   1.000
_cell.angle_alpha   90.00
_cell.angle_beta   90.00
_cell.angle_gamma   90.00
#
_symmetry.space_group_name_H-M   'P 1'
#
loop_
_entity.id
_entity.type
_entity.pdbx_description
1 polymer ?
#
loop_
_entity_poly.entity_id
_entity_poly.type
_entity_poly.pdbx_seq_one_letter_code
_entity_poly.pdbx_strand_id
1 'polypeptide(L)'
;MSKFSLVAMGGTFDIVHKGHLTLLSNAFNISNKVIIGLTSDELAEKKGKHPLHKYEQRLENLTNILLKKYSSDSFRISKLNNDFGPAVLEKEVQALVVSDETSSQGNILNKLRAERNLPPVEIFKVPMLLAKDGKRISTTRIKNSEIDIEGNSLSIDK
;
A
#
# COMPACT_ATOMS: atom_id res chain seq x y z
N MET A 1 14.76 -0.75 17.26
CA MET A 1 15.52 -1.40 16.20
C MET A 1 14.61 -1.95 15.13
N SER A 2 14.93 -1.69 13.89
CA SER A 2 14.10 -2.17 12.79
C SER A 2 14.38 -3.64 12.50
N LYS A 3 13.34 -4.40 12.19
CA LYS A 3 13.46 -5.82 11.85
C LYS A 3 14.10 -6.03 10.49
N PHE A 4 13.82 -5.12 9.55
CA PHE A 4 14.29 -5.21 8.17
C PHE A 4 15.02 -3.94 7.77
N SER A 5 15.95 -4.06 6.84
CA SER A 5 16.60 -2.90 6.24
C SER A 5 15.72 -2.25 5.18
N LEU A 6 15.00 -3.07 4.43
CA LEU A 6 14.18 -2.60 3.31
C LEU A 6 12.96 -3.51 3.15
N VAL A 7 11.79 -2.89 3.12
CA VAL A 7 10.54 -3.61 2.82
C VAL A 7 9.83 -2.93 1.66
N ALA A 8 8.94 -3.65 1.03
CA ALA A 8 8.12 -3.13 -0.06
C ALA A 8 6.65 -3.22 0.31
N MET A 9 5.87 -2.31 -0.22
CA MET A 9 4.41 -2.37 -0.18
C MET A 9 3.87 -1.61 -1.38
N GLY A 10 2.61 -1.78 -1.69
CA GLY A 10 2.04 -1.11 -2.84
C GLY A 10 0.56 -0.82 -2.67
N GLY A 11 0.05 0.04 -3.52
CA GLY A 11 -1.36 0.38 -3.53
C GLY A 11 -1.68 1.46 -4.53
N THR A 12 -2.97 1.73 -4.70
CA THR A 12 -3.45 2.78 -5.58
C THR A 12 -3.42 4.15 -4.90
N PHE A 13 -3.71 4.19 -3.60
CA PHE A 13 -3.69 5.41 -2.78
C PHE A 13 -4.47 6.57 -3.42
N ASP A 14 -5.64 6.27 -3.94
CA ASP A 14 -6.49 7.28 -4.59
C ASP A 14 -7.03 8.26 -3.54
N ILE A 15 -7.66 7.72 -2.51
CA ILE A 15 -8.04 8.48 -1.33
C ILE A 15 -7.34 7.83 -0.15
N VAL A 16 -6.38 8.55 0.44
CA VAL A 16 -5.63 8.00 1.57
C VAL A 16 -6.52 8.06 2.81
N HIS A 17 -6.76 6.92 3.40
CA HIS A 17 -7.61 6.80 4.58
C HIS A 17 -6.85 6.12 5.72
N LYS A 18 -7.50 6.00 6.86
CA LYS A 18 -6.88 5.47 8.08
C LYS A 18 -6.30 4.06 7.88
N GLY A 19 -6.94 3.24 7.05
CA GLY A 19 -6.43 1.92 6.72
C GLY A 19 -5.07 1.99 6.01
N HIS A 20 -4.92 2.91 5.07
CA HIS A 20 -3.64 3.13 4.40
C HIS A 20 -2.58 3.60 5.38
N LEU A 21 -2.94 4.54 6.26
CA LEU A 21 -2.01 5.09 7.24
C LEU A 21 -1.53 4.02 8.22
N THR A 22 -2.41 3.11 8.61
CA THR A 22 -2.05 2.00 9.47
C THR A 22 -1.07 1.06 8.78
N LEU A 23 -1.33 0.73 7.51
CA LEU A 23 -0.45 -0.13 6.73
C LEU A 23 0.93 0.51 6.57
N LEU A 24 0.97 1.79 6.21
CA LEU A 24 2.23 2.54 6.08
C LEU A 24 2.98 2.60 7.40
N SER A 25 2.30 2.91 8.49
CA SER A 25 2.91 2.98 9.81
C SER A 25 3.57 1.67 10.21
N ASN A 26 2.91 0.55 9.95
CA ASN A 26 3.49 -0.76 10.23
C ASN A 26 4.75 -1.01 9.41
N ALA A 27 4.72 -0.64 8.12
CA ALA A 27 5.89 -0.81 7.25
C ALA A 27 7.08 -0.01 7.78
N PHE A 28 6.87 1.24 8.18
CA PHE A 28 7.94 2.09 8.71
C PHE A 28 8.42 1.62 10.08
N ASN A 29 7.54 1.00 10.87
CA ASN A 29 7.93 0.51 12.20
C ASN A 29 8.85 -0.72 12.13
N ILE A 30 8.75 -1.51 11.09
CA ILE A 30 9.53 -2.75 10.99
C ILE A 30 10.77 -2.62 10.10
N SER A 31 10.98 -1.47 9.48
CA SER A 31 12.09 -1.31 8.53
C SER A 31 12.73 0.05 8.61
N ASN A 32 13.97 0.12 8.15
CA ASN A 32 14.70 1.37 8.03
C ASN A 32 14.25 2.15 6.81
N LYS A 33 13.85 1.44 5.77
CA LYS A 33 13.46 2.07 4.50
C LYS A 33 12.31 1.28 3.87
N VAL A 34 11.38 2.01 3.25
CA VAL A 34 10.21 1.43 2.60
C VAL A 34 10.16 1.84 1.13
N ILE A 35 9.97 0.87 0.25
CA ILE A 35 9.65 1.14 -1.15
C ILE A 35 8.15 1.04 -1.27
N ILE A 36 7.52 2.13 -1.70
CA ILE A 36 6.08 2.18 -1.87
C ILE A 36 5.78 2.17 -3.36
N GLY A 37 5.17 1.10 -3.84
CA GLY A 37 4.74 1.00 -5.22
C GLY A 37 3.39 1.70 -5.39
N LEU A 38 3.35 2.74 -6.21
CA LEU A 38 2.13 3.48 -6.49
C LEU A 38 1.61 3.07 -7.86
N THR A 39 0.41 2.51 -7.89
CA THR A 39 -0.20 1.97 -9.10
C THR A 39 -0.33 3.02 -10.18
N SER A 40 0.16 2.73 -11.40
CA SER A 40 0.00 3.63 -12.54
C SER A 40 -1.46 3.69 -12.97
N ASP A 41 -1.82 4.71 -13.77
CA ASP A 41 -3.18 4.82 -14.28
C ASP A 41 -3.49 3.63 -15.19
N GLU A 42 -2.54 3.21 -16.01
CA GLU A 42 -2.70 2.08 -16.91
C GLU A 42 -2.92 0.77 -16.16
N LEU A 43 -2.14 0.54 -15.11
CA LEU A 43 -2.29 -0.67 -14.30
C LEU A 43 -3.61 -0.67 -13.55
N ALA A 44 -4.02 0.48 -13.02
CA ALA A 44 -5.31 0.61 -12.33
C ALA A 44 -6.46 0.25 -13.27
N GLU A 45 -6.40 0.74 -14.50
CA GLU A 45 -7.41 0.44 -15.49
C GLU A 45 -7.47 -1.06 -15.82
N LYS A 46 -6.31 -1.69 -15.98
CA LYS A 46 -6.24 -3.15 -16.22
C LYS A 46 -6.87 -3.95 -15.10
N LYS A 47 -6.78 -3.45 -13.87
CA LYS A 47 -7.35 -4.13 -12.70
C LYS A 47 -8.82 -3.79 -12.48
N GLY A 48 -9.42 -3.02 -13.38
CA GLY A 48 -10.83 -2.61 -13.26
C GLY A 48 -11.06 -1.51 -12.23
N LYS A 49 -10.01 -0.83 -11.82
CA LYS A 49 -10.13 0.28 -10.88
C LYS A 49 -10.24 1.59 -11.65
N HIS A 50 -10.99 2.52 -11.09
CA HIS A 50 -11.19 3.83 -11.73
C HIS A 50 -10.89 4.93 -10.70
N PRO A 51 -9.60 5.24 -10.46
CA PRO A 51 -9.24 6.26 -9.49
C PRO A 51 -9.82 7.63 -9.86
N LEU A 52 -10.24 8.37 -8.86
CA LEU A 52 -10.69 9.75 -9.06
C LEU A 52 -9.55 10.67 -9.45
N HIS A 53 -8.33 10.34 -9.01
CA HIS A 53 -7.16 11.17 -9.24
C HIS A 53 -6.17 10.45 -10.13
N LYS A 54 -5.50 11.22 -10.99
CA LYS A 54 -4.45 10.71 -11.84
C LYS A 54 -3.20 10.40 -11.03
N TYR A 55 -2.30 9.61 -11.60
CA TYR A 55 -1.09 9.16 -10.92
C TYR A 55 -0.31 10.34 -10.31
N GLU A 56 -0.08 11.40 -11.07
CA GLU A 56 0.70 12.54 -10.58
C GLU A 56 0.09 13.18 -9.36
N GLN A 57 -1.21 13.29 -9.31
CA GLN A 57 -1.90 13.86 -8.14
C GLN A 57 -1.85 12.92 -6.95
N ARG A 58 -2.01 11.62 -7.20
CA ARG A 58 -1.89 10.62 -6.14
C ARG A 58 -0.48 10.60 -5.56
N LEU A 59 0.53 10.71 -6.42
CA LEU A 59 1.92 10.79 -6.01
C LEU A 59 2.18 12.01 -5.13
N GLU A 60 1.71 13.17 -5.54
CA GLU A 60 1.90 14.40 -4.77
C GLU A 60 1.22 14.31 -3.40
N ASN A 61 -0.01 13.85 -3.37
CA ASN A 61 -0.75 13.72 -2.10
C ASN A 61 -0.06 12.74 -1.14
N LEU A 62 0.34 11.59 -1.65
CA LEU A 62 1.00 10.58 -0.82
C LEU A 62 2.35 11.10 -0.31
N THR A 63 3.13 11.73 -1.18
CA THR A 63 4.43 12.29 -0.81
C THR A 63 4.27 13.33 0.31
N ASN A 64 3.28 14.23 0.18
CA ASN A 64 3.05 15.24 1.20
C ASN A 64 2.65 14.64 2.55
N ILE A 65 1.83 13.60 2.52
CA ILE A 65 1.43 12.91 3.74
C ILE A 65 2.63 12.26 4.42
N LEU A 66 3.47 11.59 3.64
CA LEU A 66 4.63 10.89 4.17
C LEU A 66 5.68 11.87 4.75
N LEU A 67 5.93 12.97 4.08
CA LEU A 67 6.91 13.95 4.53
C LEU A 67 6.53 14.65 5.83
N LYS A 68 5.27 14.59 6.23
CA LYS A 68 4.84 15.13 7.52
C LYS A 68 5.26 14.25 8.68
N LYS A 69 5.53 12.97 8.44
CA LYS A 69 5.83 11.99 9.48
C LYS A 69 7.20 11.35 9.36
N TYR A 70 7.74 11.27 8.15
CA TYR A 70 8.93 10.49 7.87
C TYR A 70 9.94 11.29 7.09
N SER A 71 11.21 10.94 7.27
CA SER A 71 12.30 11.55 6.52
C SER A 71 12.23 11.13 5.05
N SER A 72 12.59 12.04 4.14
CA SER A 72 12.65 11.72 2.72
C SER A 72 13.61 10.59 2.38
N ASP A 73 14.60 10.35 3.26
CA ASP A 73 15.56 9.27 3.07
C ASP A 73 15.00 7.91 3.48
N SER A 74 13.88 7.88 4.19
CA SER A 74 13.32 6.63 4.72
C SER A 74 12.35 5.94 3.77
N PHE A 75 12.01 6.57 2.65
CA PHE A 75 11.11 5.94 1.68
C PHE A 75 11.44 6.33 0.25
N ARG A 76 10.94 5.51 -0.66
CA ARG A 76 11.00 5.76 -2.10
C ARG A 76 9.66 5.35 -2.69
N ILE A 77 9.05 6.22 -3.49
CA ILE A 77 7.81 5.88 -4.19
C ILE A 77 8.17 5.51 -5.62
N SER A 78 7.72 4.34 -6.04
CA SER A 78 8.01 3.80 -7.35
C SER A 78 6.72 3.59 -8.13
N LYS A 79 6.69 3.97 -9.40
CA LYS A 79 5.52 3.77 -10.24
C LYS A 79 5.37 2.30 -10.59
N LEU A 80 4.19 1.73 -10.30
CA LEU A 80 3.89 0.35 -10.63
C LEU A 80 3.18 0.27 -11.98
N ASN A 81 3.87 -0.32 -12.95
CA ASN A 81 3.27 -0.66 -14.24
C ASN A 81 2.88 -2.14 -14.29
N ASN A 82 3.25 -2.88 -13.26
CA ASN A 82 2.87 -4.28 -13.04
C ASN A 82 2.68 -4.49 -11.55
N ASP A 83 2.21 -5.68 -11.16
CA ASP A 83 1.78 -5.92 -9.78
C ASP A 83 2.84 -5.74 -8.71
N PHE A 84 4.11 -5.97 -9.03
CA PHE A 84 5.13 -6.01 -7.99
C PHE A 84 6.27 -5.01 -8.17
N GLY A 85 6.46 -4.49 -9.38
CA GLY A 85 7.48 -3.48 -9.64
C GLY A 85 8.85 -3.86 -9.08
N PRO A 86 9.47 -2.96 -8.30
CA PRO A 86 10.83 -3.19 -7.78
C PRO A 86 10.98 -4.42 -6.91
N ALA A 87 9.91 -4.86 -6.22
CA ALA A 87 10.00 -6.00 -5.33
C ALA A 87 10.38 -7.29 -6.06
N VAL A 88 10.09 -7.40 -7.36
CA VAL A 88 10.48 -8.55 -8.16
C VAL A 88 11.96 -8.53 -8.50
N LEU A 89 12.53 -7.33 -8.66
CA LEU A 89 13.86 -7.15 -9.21
C LEU A 89 14.94 -6.86 -8.17
N GLU A 90 14.58 -6.27 -7.04
CA GLU A 90 15.56 -5.82 -6.06
C GLU A 90 15.84 -6.89 -5.01
N LYS A 91 17.08 -7.38 -5.00
CA LYS A 91 17.54 -8.40 -4.06
C LYS A 91 17.44 -7.93 -2.61
N GLU A 92 17.64 -6.64 -2.39
CA GLU A 92 17.69 -6.05 -1.06
C GLU A 92 16.35 -6.01 -0.35
N VAL A 93 15.24 -6.17 -1.07
CA VAL A 93 13.91 -6.20 -0.45
C VAL A 93 13.79 -7.47 0.39
N GLN A 94 13.56 -7.30 1.67
CA GLN A 94 13.53 -8.40 2.65
C GLN A 94 12.13 -8.86 3.00
N ALA A 95 11.15 -7.96 2.90
CA ALA A 95 9.78 -8.30 3.26
C ALA A 95 8.78 -7.54 2.38
N LEU A 96 7.62 -8.13 2.22
CA LEU A 96 6.48 -7.50 1.57
C LEU A 96 5.42 -7.27 2.65
N VAL A 97 5.00 -6.01 2.82
CA VAL A 97 3.95 -5.67 3.78
C VAL A 97 2.62 -5.72 3.03
N VAL A 98 1.71 -6.55 3.52
CA VAL A 98 0.41 -6.77 2.88
C VAL A 98 -0.71 -6.70 3.90
N SER A 99 -1.93 -6.46 3.41
CA SER A 99 -3.13 -6.58 4.22
C SER A 99 -3.72 -7.98 4.05
N ASP A 100 -4.74 -8.30 4.83
CA ASP A 100 -5.48 -9.56 4.67
C ASP A 100 -5.97 -9.74 3.24
N GLU A 101 -6.37 -8.64 2.63
CA GLU A 101 -6.94 -8.64 1.29
C GLU A 101 -5.91 -8.98 0.21
N THR A 102 -4.65 -8.58 0.43
CA THR A 102 -3.60 -8.74 -0.57
C THR A 102 -2.56 -9.80 -0.18
N SER A 103 -2.79 -10.54 0.89
CA SER A 103 -1.79 -11.48 1.43
C SER A 103 -1.39 -12.57 0.43
N SER A 104 -2.30 -12.99 -0.45
CA SER A 104 -2.00 -14.01 -1.45
C SER A 104 -0.94 -13.55 -2.46
N GLN A 105 -0.75 -12.25 -2.62
CA GLN A 105 0.26 -11.74 -3.55
C GLN A 105 1.68 -12.07 -3.13
N GLY A 106 1.90 -12.29 -1.84
CA GLY A 106 3.23 -12.67 -1.36
C GLY A 106 3.75 -13.96 -1.94
N ASN A 107 2.88 -14.97 -2.07
CA ASN A 107 3.27 -16.24 -2.66
C ASN A 107 3.61 -16.09 -4.14
N ILE A 108 2.85 -15.26 -4.85
CA ILE A 108 3.11 -15.00 -6.26
C ILE A 108 4.44 -14.27 -6.43
N LEU A 109 4.69 -13.28 -5.58
CA LEU A 109 5.95 -12.53 -5.61
C LEU A 109 7.14 -13.45 -5.38
N ASN A 110 7.07 -14.33 -4.39
CA ASN A 110 8.17 -15.23 -4.08
C ASN A 110 8.42 -16.22 -5.22
N LYS A 111 7.37 -16.64 -5.91
CA LYS A 111 7.53 -17.48 -7.09
C LYS A 111 8.27 -16.73 -8.20
N LEU A 112 7.90 -15.48 -8.45
CA LEU A 112 8.56 -14.66 -9.47
C LEU A 112 10.03 -14.38 -9.10
N ARG A 113 10.30 -14.16 -7.82
CA ARG A 113 11.66 -13.94 -7.37
C ARG A 113 12.51 -15.21 -7.51
N ALA A 114 11.94 -16.38 -7.22
CA ALA A 114 12.64 -17.65 -7.38
C ALA A 114 13.02 -17.88 -8.84
N GLU A 115 12.16 -17.51 -9.78
CA GLU A 115 12.44 -17.62 -11.21
C GLU A 115 13.61 -16.74 -11.63
N ARG A 116 13.94 -15.71 -10.84
CA ARG A 116 15.07 -14.82 -11.09
C ARG A 116 16.25 -15.10 -10.18
N ASN A 117 16.24 -16.21 -9.48
CA ASN A 117 17.28 -16.59 -8.53
C ASN A 117 17.48 -15.58 -7.39
N LEU A 118 16.38 -14.94 -7.00
CA LEU A 118 16.39 -14.00 -5.87
C LEU A 118 15.86 -14.69 -4.61
N PRO A 119 16.37 -14.33 -3.43
CA PRO A 119 15.85 -14.93 -2.20
C PRO A 119 14.39 -14.54 -1.96
N PRO A 120 13.60 -15.41 -1.33
CA PRO A 120 12.22 -15.08 -1.03
C PRO A 120 12.12 -13.93 -0.02
N VAL A 121 11.04 -13.16 -0.09
CA VAL A 121 10.75 -12.14 0.92
C VAL A 121 9.86 -12.72 2.00
N GLU A 122 9.99 -12.17 3.21
CA GLU A 122 9.06 -12.50 4.28
C GLU A 122 7.76 -11.76 4.04
N ILE A 123 6.64 -12.41 4.29
CA ILE A 123 5.33 -11.79 4.12
C ILE A 123 4.87 -11.27 5.47
N PHE A 124 4.79 -9.96 5.60
CA PHE A 124 4.35 -9.33 6.85
C PHE A 124 2.91 -8.85 6.66
N LYS A 125 1.99 -9.56 7.28
CA LYS A 125 0.57 -9.30 7.13
C LYS A 125 0.08 -8.37 8.24
N VAL A 126 -0.54 -7.25 7.84
CA VAL A 126 -1.09 -6.28 8.77
C VAL A 126 -2.59 -6.51 8.87
N PRO A 127 -3.15 -6.62 10.07
CA PRO A 127 -4.60 -6.81 10.23
C PRO A 127 -5.36 -5.65 9.59
N MET A 128 -6.51 -5.98 9.01
CA MET A 128 -7.37 -5.01 8.38
C MET A 128 -7.99 -4.09 9.43
N LEU A 129 -7.91 -2.78 9.19
CA LEU A 129 -8.53 -1.81 10.06
C LEU A 129 -10.01 -1.67 9.70
N LEU A 130 -10.88 -1.77 10.72
CA LEU A 130 -12.32 -1.69 10.50
C LEU A 130 -12.84 -0.28 10.74
N ALA A 131 -13.84 0.09 9.97
CA ALA A 131 -14.60 1.31 10.21
C ALA A 131 -15.50 1.10 11.42
N LYS A 132 -16.15 2.15 11.91
CA LYS A 132 -16.99 2.07 13.09
C LYS A 132 -18.20 1.15 12.93
N ASP A 133 -18.63 0.91 11.69
CA ASP A 133 -19.74 -0.01 11.42
C ASP A 133 -19.30 -1.48 11.39
N GLY A 134 -18.05 -1.78 11.74
CA GLY A 134 -17.52 -3.13 11.77
C GLY A 134 -17.04 -3.66 10.43
N LYS A 135 -17.17 -2.86 9.37
CA LYS A 135 -16.71 -3.23 8.04
C LYS A 135 -15.40 -2.52 7.75
N ARG A 136 -14.63 -3.07 6.79
CA ARG A 136 -13.33 -2.49 6.51
C ARG A 136 -13.45 -1.11 5.87
N ILE A 137 -12.45 -0.27 6.14
CA ILE A 137 -12.30 1.02 5.49
C ILE A 137 -11.75 0.78 4.09
N SER A 138 -12.34 1.41 3.08
CA SER A 138 -11.84 1.30 1.71
C SER A 138 -12.14 2.59 0.95
N THR A 139 -11.37 2.82 -0.11
CA THR A 139 -11.60 3.96 -0.99
C THR A 139 -13.01 3.91 -1.59
N THR A 140 -13.47 2.72 -1.97
CA THR A 140 -14.81 2.56 -2.54
C THR A 140 -15.89 3.03 -1.57
N ARG A 141 -15.78 2.66 -0.29
CA ARG A 141 -16.77 3.08 0.70
C ARG A 141 -16.73 4.58 0.94
N ILE A 142 -15.57 5.19 0.90
CA ILE A 142 -15.44 6.64 1.04
C ILE A 142 -16.08 7.34 -0.16
N LYS A 143 -15.83 6.86 -1.37
CA LYS A 143 -16.44 7.39 -2.59
C LYS A 143 -17.94 7.27 -2.58
N ASN A 144 -18.47 6.21 -1.99
CA ASN A 144 -19.90 5.98 -1.89
C ASN A 144 -20.55 6.69 -0.70
N SER A 145 -19.77 7.50 0.02
CA SER A 145 -20.23 8.24 1.17
C SER A 145 -20.74 7.37 2.32
N GLU A 146 -20.25 6.16 2.42
CA GLU A 146 -20.60 5.26 3.53
C GLU A 146 -19.82 5.59 4.79
N ILE A 147 -18.56 6.00 4.62
CA ILE A 147 -17.67 6.34 5.72
C ILE A 147 -16.81 7.53 5.32
N ASP A 148 -16.18 8.16 6.30
CA ASP A 148 -15.17 9.17 6.05
C ASP A 148 -13.78 8.53 6.09
N ILE A 149 -12.73 9.33 5.95
CA ILE A 149 -11.36 8.81 5.91
C ILE A 149 -10.91 8.23 7.25
N GLU A 150 -11.59 8.57 8.34
CA GLU A 150 -11.32 8.03 9.67
C GLU A 150 -12.12 6.76 9.95
N GLY A 151 -12.97 6.35 9.04
CA GLY A 151 -13.81 5.18 9.22
C GLY A 151 -15.11 5.45 9.98
N ASN A 152 -15.46 6.71 10.20
CA ASN A 152 -16.73 7.05 10.84
C ASN A 152 -17.87 6.87 9.85
N SER A 153 -18.96 6.29 10.32
CA SER A 153 -20.12 6.09 9.45
C SER A 153 -20.74 7.44 9.09
N LEU A 154 -21.03 7.61 7.81
CA LEU A 154 -21.71 8.79 7.32
C LEU A 154 -23.19 8.47 7.20
N SER A 155 -23.82 8.23 8.33
CA SER A 155 -25.22 7.86 8.34
C SER A 155 -26.06 9.00 7.83
N ILE A 156 -26.67 8.77 6.71
CA ILE A 156 -27.50 9.74 6.09
C ILE A 156 -28.91 9.30 5.99
N ASP A 157 -29.16 8.14 6.43
CA ASP A 157 -30.51 7.69 6.49
C ASP A 157 -31.16 8.36 7.62
N LYS A 158 -32.07 8.98 7.34
CA LYS A 158 -32.71 9.79 8.32
C LYS A 158 -34.17 9.38 8.34
#